data_8e253e0fffbe9f365758881d124a7aed
#
_entry.id   8e253e0fffbe9f365758881d124a7aed
#
_cell.length_a   1.000
_cell.length_b   1.000
_cell.length_c   1.000
_cell.angle_alpha   90.00
_cell.angle_beta   90.00
_cell.angle_gamma   90.00
#
_symmetry.space_group_name_H-M   'P 1'
#
loop_
_entity.id
_entity.type
_entity.pdbx_description
1 polymer ?
#
loop_
_entity_poly.entity_id
_entity_poly.type
_entity_poly.pdbx_seq_one_letter_code
_entity_poly.pdbx_strand_id
1 'polypeptide(L)'
;QNPDNQIVTDKVWHELAFGLESLGYSNADIRIRVAEMASYFGIQDWFYKNVSELSGGQKQLLNLASIMAMHPDMLILDEPTSQLDPIAASDFLETVKKINRDLGTTIILTEHRLEEVFPSADRVVVMDEGQILCVGTPPEIGEELKKRNHEMFLAMPVPMQVYAKVESEQPCPITVRDGRKWLDIVCKKKGISPANASSSYRKESDFQKGKSSFSKITEKFTEKFTEKFKEKKEDIILACDDLWFRYDKELPDVVKGLSFSLKRGEFFALLGGNGTGKSTTLSLLSRLRKPYRGKVLLEGKDIRRYSDKELFRNFLGVLPQNPQSLFVKKSVELELFEMVGGVKEKKDEEYQLAMDKKDAVEGIIKVTHLEELLHRHPYDLSGGEQQRLALAKILLLRPKLLLMDEPTKGLDSYFKKEFAGILALLKEQGVTVFMISHDIEFCASYADRCGLFFDGNIVACGTPEEFFAGNNFYTTAANRMARKYFPMAGRTLWNVLKRSVNNGRLEIKSGVLERILRFSDCE
;
A
#
# COMPACT_ATOMS: atom_id res chain seq x y z
N GLN A 1 -3.20 13.51 -11.77
CA GLN A 1 -3.18 12.23 -11.04
C GLN A 1 -2.54 11.10 -11.86
N ASN A 2 -2.96 10.88 -13.10
CA ASN A 2 -2.35 9.86 -13.98
C ASN A 2 -1.41 10.53 -14.99
N PRO A 3 -0.10 10.27 -14.94
CA PRO A 3 0.88 10.90 -15.84
C PRO A 3 0.65 10.55 -17.32
N ASP A 4 0.15 9.35 -17.64
CA ASP A 4 -0.10 8.95 -19.03
C ASP A 4 -1.21 9.77 -19.71
N ASN A 5 -2.13 10.35 -18.95
CA ASN A 5 -3.22 11.17 -19.51
C ASN A 5 -2.76 12.59 -19.92
N GLN A 6 -1.60 13.03 -19.44
CA GLN A 6 -1.08 14.37 -19.68
C GLN A 6 -0.03 14.40 -20.81
N ILE A 7 0.67 13.30 -21.02
CA ILE A 7 1.68 13.18 -22.07
C ILE A 7 1.02 13.12 -23.43
N VAL A 8 1.47 13.99 -24.35
CA VAL A 8 0.90 14.17 -25.70
C VAL A 8 1.81 13.59 -26.77
N THR A 9 3.13 13.60 -26.55
CA THR A 9 4.11 13.23 -27.57
C THR A 9 4.73 11.86 -27.28
N ASP A 10 5.41 11.29 -28.27
CA ASP A 10 6.07 9.98 -28.19
C ASP A 10 7.53 10.04 -27.70
N LYS A 11 8.16 11.23 -27.74
CA LYS A 11 9.55 11.46 -27.39
C LYS A 11 9.69 12.41 -26.19
N VAL A 12 10.63 12.10 -25.30
CA VAL A 12 10.92 12.92 -24.11
C VAL A 12 11.27 14.37 -24.46
N TRP A 13 12.21 14.58 -25.38
CA TRP A 13 12.61 15.94 -25.76
C TRP A 13 11.46 16.74 -26.41
N HIS A 14 10.57 16.07 -27.13
CA HIS A 14 9.43 16.71 -27.77
C HIS A 14 8.37 17.08 -26.73
N GLU A 15 8.13 16.23 -25.73
CA GLU A 15 7.23 16.54 -24.63
C GLU A 15 7.68 17.79 -23.85
N LEU A 16 8.99 17.94 -23.61
CA LEU A 16 9.55 19.15 -23.00
C LEU A 16 9.36 20.41 -23.85
N ALA A 17 9.36 20.28 -25.16
CA ALA A 17 9.19 21.38 -26.11
C ALA A 17 7.73 21.74 -26.39
N PHE A 18 6.81 20.78 -26.29
CA PHE A 18 5.43 20.88 -26.76
C PHE A 18 4.67 22.11 -26.22
N GLY A 19 4.75 22.37 -24.93
CA GLY A 19 4.12 23.53 -24.31
C GLY A 19 4.67 24.86 -24.83
N LEU A 20 5.98 24.94 -25.05
CA LEU A 20 6.65 26.11 -25.58
C LEU A 20 6.32 26.36 -27.06
N GLU A 21 6.23 25.31 -27.86
CA GLU A 21 5.80 25.36 -29.26
C GLU A 21 4.36 25.89 -29.35
N SER A 22 3.48 25.36 -28.50
CA SER A 22 2.08 25.78 -28.43
C SER A 22 1.91 27.26 -28.03
N LEU A 23 2.83 27.80 -27.24
CA LEU A 23 2.88 29.20 -26.84
C LEU A 23 3.57 30.11 -27.88
N GLY A 24 4.12 29.55 -28.97
CA GLY A 24 4.71 30.29 -30.08
C GLY A 24 6.14 30.82 -29.79
N TYR A 25 6.90 30.18 -28.89
CA TYR A 25 8.29 30.55 -28.65
C TYR A 25 9.18 30.28 -29.87
N SER A 26 10.26 31.04 -29.99
CA SER A 26 11.22 30.81 -31.08
C SER A 26 11.97 29.49 -30.86
N ASN A 27 12.41 28.84 -31.96
CA ASN A 27 13.22 27.62 -31.88
C ASN A 27 14.50 27.79 -31.04
N ALA A 28 15.08 28.98 -30.99
CA ALA A 28 16.27 29.28 -30.21
C ALA A 28 15.92 29.27 -28.71
N ASP A 29 14.84 29.92 -28.31
CA ASP A 29 14.36 29.96 -26.92
C ASP A 29 13.91 28.59 -26.43
N ILE A 30 13.21 27.82 -27.28
CA ILE A 30 12.79 26.44 -26.96
C ILE A 30 14.02 25.59 -26.64
N ARG A 31 15.05 25.62 -27.48
CA ARG A 31 16.28 24.84 -27.24
C ARG A 31 16.95 25.18 -25.91
N ILE A 32 17.02 26.46 -25.56
CA ILE A 32 17.63 26.91 -24.31
C ILE A 32 16.82 26.39 -23.12
N ARG A 33 15.49 26.62 -23.12
CA ARG A 33 14.61 26.21 -22.02
C ARG A 33 14.52 24.70 -21.84
N VAL A 34 14.46 23.95 -22.96
CA VAL A 34 14.47 22.49 -22.91
C VAL A 34 15.78 21.95 -22.35
N ALA A 35 16.93 22.53 -22.77
CA ALA A 35 18.23 22.14 -22.23
C ALA A 35 18.37 22.47 -20.73
N GLU A 36 17.87 23.64 -20.31
CA GLU A 36 17.82 24.05 -18.91
C GLU A 36 16.99 23.08 -18.06
N MET A 37 15.77 22.77 -18.49
CA MET A 37 14.88 21.83 -17.79
C MET A 37 15.47 20.41 -17.79
N ALA A 38 16.00 19.93 -18.91
CA ALA A 38 16.65 18.64 -18.95
C ALA A 38 17.81 18.53 -17.95
N SER A 39 18.56 19.60 -17.77
CA SER A 39 19.67 19.66 -16.80
C SER A 39 19.18 19.77 -15.35
N TYR A 40 18.17 20.61 -15.09
CA TYR A 40 17.64 20.84 -13.76
C TYR A 40 16.98 19.57 -13.16
N PHE A 41 16.24 18.84 -14.00
CA PHE A 41 15.52 17.62 -13.61
C PHE A 41 16.33 16.31 -13.83
N GLY A 42 17.57 16.39 -14.33
CA GLY A 42 18.41 15.20 -14.56
C GLY A 42 17.88 14.25 -15.65
N ILE A 43 17.31 14.83 -16.72
CA ILE A 43 16.66 14.06 -17.81
C ILE A 43 17.65 13.63 -18.90
N GLN A 44 18.92 14.05 -18.84
CA GLN A 44 19.90 13.89 -19.91
C GLN A 44 20.07 12.44 -20.39
N ASP A 45 20.10 11.47 -19.48
CA ASP A 45 20.38 10.06 -19.78
C ASP A 45 19.25 9.38 -20.59
N TRP A 46 18.05 9.96 -20.53
CA TRP A 46 16.86 9.42 -21.21
C TRP A 46 16.16 10.44 -22.12
N PHE A 47 16.83 11.55 -22.42
CA PHE A 47 16.32 12.66 -23.24
C PHE A 47 15.82 12.24 -24.63
N TYR A 48 16.48 11.26 -25.26
CA TYR A 48 16.13 10.76 -26.58
C TYR A 48 15.24 9.51 -26.57
N LYS A 49 14.88 8.99 -25.40
CA LYS A 49 14.03 7.81 -25.31
C LYS A 49 12.59 8.09 -25.74
N ASN A 50 11.87 7.01 -26.06
CA ASN A 50 10.42 7.06 -26.18
C ASN A 50 9.79 7.16 -24.79
N VAL A 51 8.68 7.88 -24.67
CA VAL A 51 7.93 8.01 -23.43
C VAL A 51 7.42 6.65 -22.91
N SER A 52 7.10 5.73 -23.83
CA SER A 52 6.68 4.36 -23.49
C SER A 52 7.76 3.53 -22.78
N GLU A 53 9.03 3.92 -22.87
CA GLU A 53 10.15 3.24 -22.21
C GLU A 53 10.38 3.74 -20.76
N LEU A 54 9.69 4.81 -20.37
CA LEU A 54 9.87 5.45 -19.06
C LEU A 54 9.11 4.72 -17.96
N SER A 55 9.70 4.70 -16.77
CA SER A 55 8.99 4.32 -15.55
C SER A 55 7.93 5.36 -15.15
N GLY A 56 6.95 4.98 -14.32
CA GLY A 56 5.92 5.90 -13.83
C GLY A 56 6.50 7.15 -13.15
N GLY A 57 7.57 7.01 -12.35
CA GLY A 57 8.26 8.14 -11.74
C GLY A 57 8.94 9.06 -12.75
N GLN A 58 9.57 8.49 -13.79
CA GLN A 58 10.17 9.28 -14.87
C GLN A 58 9.11 10.03 -15.68
N LYS A 59 7.95 9.42 -15.97
CA LYS A 59 6.83 10.09 -16.65
C LYS A 59 6.28 11.25 -15.83
N GLN A 60 6.13 11.06 -14.51
CA GLN A 60 5.67 12.13 -13.62
C GLN A 60 6.68 13.29 -13.55
N LEU A 61 7.97 12.98 -13.52
CA LEU A 61 9.03 13.98 -13.54
C LEU A 61 9.08 14.71 -14.90
N LEU A 62 8.86 14.01 -16.02
CA LEU A 62 8.75 14.60 -17.35
C LEU A 62 7.58 15.58 -17.43
N ASN A 63 6.40 15.22 -16.94
CA ASN A 63 5.23 16.11 -16.89
C ASN A 63 5.51 17.38 -16.07
N LEU A 64 6.16 17.23 -14.91
CA LEU A 64 6.56 18.37 -14.11
C LEU A 64 7.55 19.26 -14.86
N ALA A 65 8.56 18.68 -15.52
CA ALA A 65 9.58 19.41 -16.28
C ALA A 65 8.99 20.14 -17.49
N SER A 66 8.04 19.53 -18.22
CA SER A 66 7.39 20.15 -19.39
C SER A 66 6.56 21.39 -18.99
N ILE A 67 5.87 21.34 -17.84
CA ILE A 67 5.14 22.50 -17.29
C ILE A 67 6.12 23.56 -16.80
N MET A 68 7.17 23.18 -16.07
CA MET A 68 8.16 24.12 -15.57
C MET A 68 8.96 24.83 -16.68
N ALA A 69 9.07 24.23 -17.87
CA ALA A 69 9.67 24.88 -19.04
C ALA A 69 8.91 26.18 -19.44
N MET A 70 7.63 26.27 -19.15
CA MET A 70 6.80 27.46 -19.39
C MET A 70 6.98 28.55 -18.32
N HIS A 71 7.74 28.31 -17.24
CA HIS A 71 7.99 29.19 -16.09
C HIS A 71 6.70 29.70 -15.42
N PRO A 72 5.84 28.81 -14.91
CA PRO A 72 4.61 29.24 -14.25
C PRO A 72 4.88 29.90 -12.89
N ASP A 73 4.13 30.95 -12.56
CA ASP A 73 4.14 31.57 -11.21
C ASP A 73 3.46 30.68 -10.17
N MET A 74 2.51 29.84 -10.61
CA MET A 74 1.74 28.94 -9.76
C MET A 74 1.68 27.55 -10.40
N LEU A 75 1.93 26.53 -9.58
CA LEU A 75 1.83 25.11 -9.96
C LEU A 75 0.74 24.43 -9.13
N ILE A 76 -0.20 23.78 -9.81
CA ILE A 76 -1.27 22.99 -9.17
C ILE A 76 -1.00 21.53 -9.47
N LEU A 77 -0.86 20.72 -8.41
CA LEU A 77 -0.56 19.30 -8.46
C LEU A 77 -1.68 18.52 -7.76
N ASP A 78 -2.38 17.69 -8.54
CA ASP A 78 -3.46 16.85 -8.03
C ASP A 78 -2.97 15.40 -7.85
N GLU A 79 -2.80 14.98 -6.59
CA GLU A 79 -2.30 13.67 -6.17
C GLU A 79 -1.11 13.15 -7.01
N PRO A 80 -0.05 13.94 -7.20
CA PRO A 80 1.03 13.59 -8.13
C PRO A 80 1.80 12.35 -7.73
N THR A 81 1.72 11.91 -6.46
CA THR A 81 2.45 10.72 -5.97
C THR A 81 1.60 9.45 -5.92
N SER A 82 0.30 9.52 -6.27
CA SER A 82 -0.64 8.39 -6.14
C SER A 82 -0.20 7.14 -6.92
N GLN A 83 0.46 7.32 -8.07
CA GLN A 83 0.94 6.22 -8.93
C GLN A 83 2.39 5.80 -8.65
N LEU A 84 3.09 6.52 -7.75
CA LEU A 84 4.50 6.31 -7.47
C LEU A 84 4.71 5.31 -6.32
N ASP A 85 5.84 4.61 -6.35
CA ASP A 85 6.33 3.90 -5.18
C ASP A 85 6.84 4.88 -4.10
N PRO A 86 7.07 4.43 -2.86
CA PRO A 86 7.48 5.32 -1.78
C PRO A 86 8.79 6.08 -2.05
N ILE A 87 9.76 5.48 -2.77
CA ILE A 87 11.05 6.10 -3.09
C ILE A 87 10.84 7.17 -4.15
N ALA A 88 10.21 6.82 -5.28
CA ALA A 88 9.94 7.76 -6.36
C ALA A 88 9.01 8.90 -5.90
N ALA A 89 8.06 8.64 -4.99
CA ALA A 89 7.21 9.67 -4.41
C ALA A 89 8.02 10.66 -3.55
N SER A 90 8.92 10.17 -2.71
CA SER A 90 9.79 11.01 -1.88
C SER A 90 10.71 11.87 -2.76
N ASP A 91 11.34 11.29 -3.78
CA ASP A 91 12.20 12.02 -4.72
C ASP A 91 11.43 13.09 -5.49
N PHE A 92 10.18 12.78 -5.92
CA PHE A 92 9.31 13.74 -6.59
C PHE A 92 8.95 14.92 -5.66
N LEU A 93 8.52 14.65 -4.43
CA LEU A 93 8.18 15.69 -3.45
C LEU A 93 9.38 16.55 -3.07
N GLU A 94 10.58 15.97 -2.95
CA GLU A 94 11.81 16.74 -2.75
C GLU A 94 12.11 17.66 -3.95
N THR A 95 11.83 17.20 -5.17
CA THR A 95 11.94 18.04 -6.38
C THR A 95 10.94 19.20 -6.35
N VAL A 96 9.69 18.93 -5.95
CA VAL A 96 8.64 19.97 -5.79
C VAL A 96 9.05 21.00 -4.74
N LYS A 97 9.60 20.58 -3.59
CA LYS A 97 10.15 21.48 -2.56
C LYS A 97 11.30 22.33 -3.09
N LYS A 98 12.18 21.73 -3.88
CA LYS A 98 13.30 22.43 -4.51
C LYS A 98 12.82 23.52 -5.46
N ILE A 99 11.81 23.25 -6.29
CA ILE A 99 11.17 24.23 -7.19
C ILE A 99 10.62 25.43 -6.37
N ASN A 100 9.83 25.16 -5.32
CA ASN A 100 9.28 26.21 -4.46
C ASN A 100 10.38 27.09 -3.84
N ARG A 101 11.41 26.46 -3.26
CA ARG A 101 12.49 27.16 -2.58
C ARG A 101 13.41 27.92 -3.53
N ASP A 102 13.81 27.31 -4.66
CA ASP A 102 14.84 27.83 -5.55
C ASP A 102 14.26 28.81 -6.58
N LEU A 103 13.02 28.59 -7.04
CA LEU A 103 12.35 29.40 -8.06
C LEU A 103 11.26 30.32 -7.49
N GLY A 104 10.83 30.12 -6.24
CA GLY A 104 9.74 30.92 -5.64
C GLY A 104 8.35 30.61 -6.19
N THR A 105 8.19 29.57 -6.98
CA THR A 105 6.91 29.17 -7.55
C THR A 105 5.91 28.81 -6.44
N THR A 106 4.71 29.40 -6.46
CA THR A 106 3.64 29.04 -5.53
C THR A 106 3.09 27.66 -5.88
N ILE A 107 2.99 26.77 -4.89
CA ILE A 107 2.55 25.39 -5.13
C ILE A 107 1.27 25.10 -4.36
N ILE A 108 0.23 24.65 -5.05
CA ILE A 108 -0.99 24.08 -4.49
C ILE A 108 -0.94 22.58 -4.76
N LEU A 109 -0.98 21.77 -3.68
CA LEU A 109 -0.82 20.34 -3.76
C LEU A 109 -1.96 19.63 -3.03
N THR A 110 -2.67 18.71 -3.71
CA THR A 110 -3.53 17.73 -3.04
C THR A 110 -2.77 16.44 -2.86
N GLU A 111 -2.83 15.83 -1.69
CA GLU A 111 -2.11 14.58 -1.38
C GLU A 111 -2.75 13.79 -0.25
N HIS A 112 -2.59 12.46 -0.32
CA HIS A 112 -2.96 11.53 0.75
C HIS A 112 -1.77 11.11 1.63
N ARG A 113 -0.54 11.31 1.16
CA ARG A 113 0.71 10.95 1.88
C ARG A 113 1.16 12.08 2.80
N LEU A 114 0.39 12.37 3.82
CA LEU A 114 0.59 13.54 4.68
C LEU A 114 1.90 13.48 5.50
N GLU A 115 2.44 12.30 5.77
CA GLU A 115 3.75 12.10 6.42
C GLU A 115 4.89 12.86 5.72
N GLU A 116 4.84 12.95 4.38
CA GLU A 116 5.89 13.54 3.56
C GLU A 116 5.62 15.01 3.24
N VAL A 117 4.35 15.39 3.15
CA VAL A 117 3.91 16.74 2.73
C VAL A 117 3.80 17.70 3.92
N PHE A 118 3.19 17.27 5.03
CA PHE A 118 2.93 18.13 6.20
C PHE A 118 4.17 18.86 6.71
N PRO A 119 5.37 18.20 6.81
CA PRO A 119 6.58 18.89 7.28
C PRO A 119 7.06 20.05 6.40
N SER A 120 6.54 20.13 5.17
CA SER A 120 6.98 21.10 4.15
C SER A 120 5.91 22.11 3.77
N ALA A 121 4.67 21.88 4.20
CA ALA A 121 3.57 22.77 3.90
C ALA A 121 3.60 24.01 4.80
N ASP A 122 3.52 25.20 4.20
CA ASP A 122 3.36 26.47 4.95
C ASP A 122 1.93 26.59 5.49
N ARG A 123 0.94 26.19 4.68
CA ARG A 123 -0.48 26.22 5.02
C ARG A 123 -1.18 24.97 4.53
N VAL A 124 -2.14 24.51 5.31
CA VAL A 124 -3.00 23.38 4.99
C VAL A 124 -4.46 23.86 4.95
N VAL A 125 -5.16 23.45 3.90
CA VAL A 125 -6.61 23.65 3.74
C VAL A 125 -7.26 22.28 3.85
N VAL A 126 -8.16 22.10 4.80
CA VAL A 126 -8.96 20.89 4.93
C VAL A 126 -10.32 21.13 4.29
N MET A 127 -10.68 20.26 3.36
CA MET A 127 -11.97 20.29 2.68
C MET A 127 -12.78 19.04 3.02
N ASP A 128 -14.06 19.24 3.26
CA ASP A 128 -15.02 18.16 3.48
C ASP A 128 -16.36 18.52 2.85
N GLU A 129 -17.04 17.57 2.21
CA GLU A 129 -18.31 17.76 1.48
C GLU A 129 -18.31 18.99 0.55
N GLY A 130 -17.17 19.29 -0.09
CA GLY A 130 -17.01 20.43 -1.00
C GLY A 130 -16.85 21.79 -0.31
N GLN A 131 -16.74 21.83 1.02
CA GLN A 131 -16.56 23.05 1.81
C GLN A 131 -15.21 23.07 2.52
N ILE A 132 -14.69 24.28 2.77
CA ILE A 132 -13.48 24.45 3.58
C ILE A 132 -13.85 24.31 5.06
N LEU A 133 -13.34 23.25 5.69
CA LEU A 133 -13.56 22.98 7.11
C LEU A 133 -12.67 23.84 8.01
N CYS A 134 -11.38 23.93 7.69
CA CYS A 134 -10.40 24.75 8.39
C CYS A 134 -9.16 25.05 7.54
N VAL A 135 -8.46 26.12 7.90
CA VAL A 135 -7.20 26.55 7.27
C VAL A 135 -6.22 26.94 8.36
N GLY A 136 -4.98 26.49 8.27
CA GLY A 136 -3.95 26.82 9.26
C GLY A 136 -2.60 26.19 8.93
N THR A 137 -1.66 26.31 9.84
CA THR A 137 -0.40 25.58 9.80
C THR A 137 -0.62 24.10 10.12
N PRO A 138 0.28 23.18 9.71
CA PRO A 138 0.13 21.76 9.99
C PRO A 138 -0.16 21.41 11.47
N PRO A 139 0.50 22.00 12.49
CA PRO A 139 0.15 21.76 13.90
C PRO A 139 -1.26 22.21 14.27
N GLU A 140 -1.66 23.41 13.83
CA GLU A 140 -3.01 23.96 14.11
C GLU A 140 -4.10 23.09 13.53
N ILE A 141 -3.91 22.58 12.31
CA ILE A 141 -4.85 21.65 11.67
C ILE A 141 -4.97 20.34 12.47
N GLY A 142 -3.87 19.78 12.94
CA GLY A 142 -3.90 18.60 13.78
C GLY A 142 -4.70 18.80 15.07
N GLU A 143 -4.51 19.93 15.74
CA GLU A 143 -5.27 20.28 16.94
C GLU A 143 -6.76 20.51 16.65
N GLU A 144 -7.08 21.21 15.56
CA GLU A 144 -8.45 21.51 15.18
C GLU A 144 -9.24 20.24 14.81
N LEU A 145 -8.67 19.35 13.99
CA LEU A 145 -9.29 18.07 13.63
C LEU A 145 -9.48 17.17 14.84
N LYS A 146 -8.51 17.18 15.78
CA LYS A 146 -8.65 16.46 17.06
C LYS A 146 -9.78 17.00 17.89
N LYS A 147 -9.90 18.33 18.05
CA LYS A 147 -10.99 18.99 18.80
C LYS A 147 -12.37 18.65 18.25
N ARG A 148 -12.48 18.62 16.92
CA ARG A 148 -13.72 18.28 16.20
C ARG A 148 -14.01 16.78 16.19
N ASN A 149 -13.08 15.94 16.64
CA ASN A 149 -13.15 14.48 16.50
C ASN A 149 -13.45 14.04 15.05
N HIS A 150 -12.85 14.74 14.08
CA HIS A 150 -13.10 14.55 12.67
C HIS A 150 -12.34 13.32 12.13
N GLU A 151 -12.95 12.56 11.21
CA GLU A 151 -12.37 11.31 10.68
C GLU A 151 -11.06 11.53 9.91
N MET A 152 -10.90 12.68 9.25
CA MET A 152 -9.63 13.06 8.60
C MET A 152 -8.44 13.10 9.55
N PHE A 153 -8.66 13.12 10.88
CA PHE A 153 -7.58 12.99 11.84
C PHE A 153 -6.81 11.66 11.70
N LEU A 154 -7.45 10.63 11.18
CA LEU A 154 -6.81 9.33 10.88
C LEU A 154 -5.76 9.42 9.76
N ALA A 155 -5.84 10.45 8.92
CA ALA A 155 -4.87 10.70 7.85
C ALA A 155 -3.62 11.45 8.35
N MET A 156 -3.66 12.05 9.55
CA MET A 156 -2.54 12.82 10.07
C MET A 156 -1.27 11.98 10.23
N PRO A 157 -0.07 12.60 10.14
CA PRO A 157 1.19 11.91 10.44
C PRO A 157 1.16 11.13 11.75
N VAL A 158 1.76 9.94 11.77
CA VAL A 158 1.77 9.05 12.95
C VAL A 158 2.23 9.74 14.24
N PRO A 159 3.26 10.62 14.25
CA PRO A 159 3.63 11.36 15.44
C PRO A 159 2.49 12.20 16.03
N MET A 160 1.68 12.83 15.16
CA MET A 160 0.50 13.60 15.59
C MET A 160 -0.59 12.70 16.15
N GLN A 161 -0.85 11.55 15.52
CA GLN A 161 -1.81 10.57 16.01
C GLN A 161 -1.44 10.01 17.38
N VAL A 162 -0.14 9.77 17.62
CA VAL A 162 0.37 9.31 18.91
C VAL A 162 0.26 10.41 19.98
N TYR A 163 0.66 11.64 19.62
CA TYR A 163 0.54 12.81 20.48
C TYR A 163 -0.91 13.05 20.96
N ALA A 164 -1.86 12.88 20.06
CA ALA A 164 -3.27 13.08 20.37
C ALA A 164 -3.81 12.13 21.45
N LYS A 165 -3.16 10.97 21.63
CA LYS A 165 -3.57 9.94 22.62
C LYS A 165 -2.86 10.07 23.96
N VAL A 166 -1.92 11.00 24.08
CA VAL A 166 -1.12 11.23 25.29
C VAL A 166 -1.32 12.66 25.74
N GLU A 167 -1.65 12.89 27.01
CA GLU A 167 -1.68 14.23 27.57
C GLU A 167 -0.25 14.78 27.67
N SER A 168 0.01 15.89 27.00
CA SER A 168 1.33 16.52 26.95
C SER A 168 1.20 18.02 26.79
N GLU A 169 2.01 18.77 27.53
CA GLU A 169 2.16 20.22 27.41
C GLU A 169 3.17 20.62 26.31
N GLN A 170 3.83 19.65 25.71
CA GLN A 170 4.79 19.88 24.63
C GLN A 170 4.08 20.13 23.29
N PRO A 171 4.70 20.87 22.35
CA PRO A 171 4.15 21.09 21.02
C PRO A 171 3.88 19.76 20.28
N CYS A 172 2.85 19.75 19.45
CA CYS A 172 2.50 18.60 18.62
C CYS A 172 3.64 18.27 17.64
N PRO A 173 4.22 17.05 17.69
CA PRO A 173 5.28 16.66 16.77
C PRO A 173 4.68 16.32 15.40
N ILE A 174 5.30 16.81 14.32
CA ILE A 174 4.86 16.53 12.94
C ILE A 174 5.70 15.39 12.35
N THR A 175 7.02 15.41 12.56
CA THR A 175 7.95 14.42 11.99
C THR A 175 8.28 13.31 12.99
N VAL A 176 8.75 12.16 12.47
CA VAL A 176 9.31 11.07 13.31
C VAL A 176 10.45 11.58 14.20
N ARG A 177 11.26 12.53 13.69
CA ARG A 177 12.37 13.16 14.45
C ARG A 177 11.83 13.95 15.65
N ASP A 178 10.80 14.75 15.45
CA ASP A 178 10.19 15.55 16.51
C ASP A 178 9.44 14.64 17.48
N GLY A 179 8.77 13.61 16.96
CA GLY A 179 8.13 12.57 17.76
C GLY A 179 9.11 11.83 18.71
N ARG A 180 10.33 11.55 18.24
CA ARG A 180 11.40 10.99 19.10
C ARG A 180 11.77 11.92 20.23
N LYS A 181 12.00 13.22 19.95
CA LYS A 181 12.33 14.21 20.95
C LYS A 181 11.20 14.38 21.97
N TRP A 182 9.97 14.48 21.48
CA TRP A 182 8.78 14.57 22.30
C TRP A 182 8.65 13.34 23.21
N LEU A 183 8.80 12.13 22.66
CA LEU A 183 8.70 10.88 23.41
C LEU A 183 9.81 10.76 24.46
N ASP A 184 11.04 11.21 24.17
CA ASP A 184 12.15 11.29 25.15
C ASP A 184 11.78 12.16 26.35
N ILE A 185 11.13 13.31 26.15
CA ILE A 185 10.70 14.21 27.22
C ILE A 185 9.58 13.55 28.04
N VAL A 186 8.57 13.00 27.36
CA VAL A 186 7.43 12.34 28.02
C VAL A 186 7.88 11.12 28.84
N CYS A 187 8.74 10.27 28.29
CA CYS A 187 9.26 9.10 28.98
C CYS A 187 10.10 9.48 30.21
N LYS A 188 10.96 10.49 30.09
CA LYS A 188 11.76 11.00 31.22
C LYS A 188 10.87 11.57 32.33
N LYS A 189 9.86 12.40 32.00
CA LYS A 189 8.91 12.94 32.98
C LYS A 189 8.15 11.84 33.72
N LYS A 190 7.88 10.70 33.05
CA LYS A 190 7.14 9.54 33.60
C LYS A 190 8.05 8.46 34.20
N GLY A 191 9.36 8.67 34.27
CA GLY A 191 10.32 7.72 34.86
C GLY A 191 10.51 6.44 34.03
N ILE A 192 10.15 6.45 32.74
CA ILE A 192 10.33 5.32 31.84
C ILE A 192 11.76 5.34 31.32
N SER A 193 12.55 4.33 31.67
CA SER A 193 13.93 4.18 31.20
C SER A 193 13.97 3.60 29.78
N PRO A 194 14.99 3.95 28.95
CA PRO A 194 15.23 3.29 27.68
C PRO A 194 15.34 1.77 27.88
N ALA A 195 14.80 1.01 26.92
CA ALA A 195 14.94 -0.44 26.94
C ALA A 195 16.43 -0.81 26.82
N ASN A 196 16.92 -1.65 27.76
CA ASN A 196 18.31 -2.10 27.70
C ASN A 196 18.52 -2.86 26.38
N ALA A 197 19.45 -2.37 25.56
CA ALA A 197 19.80 -2.94 24.25
C ALA A 197 20.32 -4.39 24.32
N SER A 198 20.52 -4.94 25.54
CA SER A 198 21.16 -6.23 25.78
C SER A 198 20.25 -7.46 25.70
N SER A 199 18.93 -7.32 25.53
CA SER A 199 18.04 -8.50 25.59
C SER A 199 17.34 -8.89 24.28
N SER A 200 17.51 -8.17 23.17
CA SER A 200 16.80 -8.48 21.91
C SER A 200 17.65 -8.50 20.64
N TYR A 201 18.93 -8.13 20.67
CA TYR A 201 19.81 -8.35 19.54
C TYR A 201 20.48 -9.71 19.71
N ARG A 202 20.15 -10.67 18.83
CA ARG A 202 21.05 -11.80 18.55
C ARG A 202 22.41 -11.19 18.22
N LYS A 203 23.44 -11.63 18.98
CA LYS A 203 24.81 -11.12 18.91
C LYS A 203 25.28 -10.96 17.46
N GLU A 204 25.67 -9.74 17.08
CA GLU A 204 26.42 -9.43 15.84
C GLU A 204 27.74 -10.21 15.68
N SER A 205 28.10 -11.08 16.65
CA SER A 205 29.33 -11.87 16.62
C SER A 205 29.39 -12.91 15.49
N ASP A 206 28.30 -13.20 14.79
CA ASP A 206 28.30 -14.13 13.66
C ASP A 206 28.52 -13.46 12.29
N PHE A 207 28.60 -12.12 12.22
CA PHE A 207 28.75 -11.40 10.96
C PHE A 207 30.22 -11.11 10.54
N GLN A 208 31.22 -11.37 11.40
CA GLN A 208 32.61 -10.99 11.12
C GLN A 208 33.54 -12.13 10.66
N LYS A 209 33.04 -13.33 10.35
CA LYS A 209 33.89 -14.41 9.76
C LYS A 209 33.22 -15.03 8.54
N GLY A 210 33.57 -14.53 7.34
CA GLY A 210 33.30 -15.31 6.14
C GLY A 210 32.98 -14.54 4.88
N LYS A 211 33.99 -14.05 4.18
CA LYS A 211 33.94 -13.91 2.71
C LYS A 211 33.86 -15.36 2.16
N SER A 212 32.67 -15.86 1.97
CA SER A 212 32.23 -17.03 1.17
C SER A 212 31.05 -17.76 1.81
N SER A 213 29.90 -17.12 1.99
CA SER A 213 28.78 -17.86 2.56
C SER A 213 27.39 -17.26 2.33
N PHE A 214 27.15 -16.56 1.22
CA PHE A 214 25.77 -16.24 0.84
C PHE A 214 24.97 -17.54 0.60
N SER A 215 25.61 -18.58 0.03
CA SER A 215 24.99 -19.91 -0.16
C SER A 215 24.70 -20.65 1.15
N LYS A 216 25.55 -20.54 2.17
CA LYS A 216 25.36 -21.22 3.47
C LYS A 216 24.33 -20.54 4.38
N ILE A 217 24.07 -19.23 4.18
CA ILE A 217 23.00 -18.53 4.91
C ILE A 217 21.65 -18.93 4.34
N THR A 218 21.53 -19.04 3.03
CA THR A 218 20.32 -19.56 2.35
C THR A 218 20.07 -21.03 2.71
N GLU A 219 21.07 -21.89 2.77
CA GLU A 219 20.92 -23.30 3.16
C GLU A 219 20.46 -23.46 4.62
N LYS A 220 21.04 -22.75 5.58
CA LYS A 220 20.60 -22.78 6.98
C LYS A 220 19.22 -22.15 7.21
N PHE A 221 18.82 -21.17 6.39
CA PHE A 221 17.47 -20.64 6.44
C PHE A 221 16.46 -21.61 5.84
N THR A 222 16.80 -22.27 4.73
CA THR A 222 15.97 -23.32 4.11
C THR A 222 15.85 -24.55 5.02
N GLU A 223 16.89 -25.00 5.69
CA GLU A 223 16.83 -26.13 6.62
C GLU A 223 15.96 -25.84 7.85
N LYS A 224 16.09 -24.66 8.49
CA LYS A 224 15.21 -24.24 9.59
C LYS A 224 13.77 -24.02 9.14
N PHE A 225 13.55 -23.59 7.90
CA PHE A 225 12.23 -23.44 7.32
C PHE A 225 11.60 -24.81 7.05
N THR A 226 12.35 -25.77 6.49
CA THR A 226 11.86 -27.13 6.21
C THR A 226 11.59 -27.95 7.47
N GLU A 227 12.32 -27.75 8.56
CA GLU A 227 12.03 -28.42 9.84
C GLU A 227 10.76 -27.89 10.53
N LYS A 228 10.44 -26.57 10.43
CA LYS A 228 9.17 -26.02 10.90
C LYS A 228 7.95 -26.47 10.06
N PHE A 229 8.15 -26.94 8.84
CA PHE A 229 7.09 -27.41 7.95
C PHE A 229 6.57 -28.83 8.26
N LYS A 230 7.08 -29.51 9.28
CA LYS A 230 6.51 -30.79 9.76
C LYS A 230 5.26 -30.62 10.64
N GLU A 231 4.81 -29.38 10.90
CA GLU A 231 3.52 -29.13 11.54
C GLU A 231 2.38 -29.41 10.58
N LYS A 232 1.51 -30.33 10.96
CA LYS A 232 0.22 -30.77 10.37
C LYS A 232 -0.09 -30.25 8.95
N LYS A 233 0.06 -31.10 7.97
CA LYS A 233 -0.30 -30.89 6.53
C LYS A 233 -1.72 -30.41 6.28
N GLU A 234 -2.60 -30.43 7.27
CA GLU A 234 -4.02 -30.12 7.14
C GLU A 234 -4.35 -28.63 7.13
N ASP A 235 -3.39 -27.74 7.50
CA ASP A 235 -3.65 -26.30 7.70
C ASP A 235 -3.08 -25.39 6.58
N ILE A 236 -2.40 -25.98 5.58
CA ILE A 236 -1.77 -25.21 4.49
C ILE A 236 -2.71 -25.15 3.29
N ILE A 237 -3.14 -23.94 2.92
CA ILE A 237 -3.98 -23.72 1.73
C ILE A 237 -3.15 -23.58 0.44
N LEU A 238 -1.98 -22.90 0.53
CA LEU A 238 -1.06 -22.70 -0.59
C LEU A 238 0.37 -22.99 -0.16
N ALA A 239 1.13 -23.72 -0.98
CA ALA A 239 2.56 -23.92 -0.83
C ALA A 239 3.28 -23.74 -2.15
N CYS A 240 4.44 -23.08 -2.10
CA CYS A 240 5.38 -22.96 -3.20
C CYS A 240 6.63 -23.75 -2.86
N ASP A 241 7.12 -24.50 -3.84
CA ASP A 241 8.32 -25.33 -3.70
C ASP A 241 9.29 -25.04 -4.84
N ASP A 242 10.41 -24.38 -4.53
CA ASP A 242 11.53 -24.07 -5.40
C ASP A 242 11.12 -23.44 -6.75
N LEU A 243 10.29 -22.37 -6.72
CA LEU A 243 9.80 -21.70 -7.91
C LEU A 243 10.88 -20.85 -8.58
N TRP A 244 11.05 -21.06 -9.88
CA TRP A 244 11.93 -20.27 -10.74
C TRP A 244 11.16 -19.77 -11.96
N PHE A 245 11.36 -18.48 -12.28
CA PHE A 245 10.71 -17.87 -13.42
C PHE A 245 11.53 -16.74 -14.05
N ARG A 246 11.55 -16.70 -15.39
CA ARG A 246 12.03 -15.60 -16.23
C ARG A 246 11.05 -15.39 -17.38
N TYR A 247 11.01 -14.18 -17.90
CA TYR A 247 10.10 -13.82 -19.00
C TYR A 247 10.55 -14.41 -20.34
N ASP A 248 11.87 -14.45 -20.57
CA ASP A 248 12.50 -15.07 -21.75
C ASP A 248 13.78 -15.80 -21.31
N LYS A 249 14.25 -16.74 -22.15
CA LYS A 249 15.45 -17.54 -21.89
C LYS A 249 16.72 -16.69 -21.80
N GLU A 250 16.76 -15.59 -22.55
CA GLU A 250 17.88 -14.63 -22.58
C GLU A 250 17.84 -13.61 -21.42
N LEU A 251 16.69 -13.50 -20.72
CA LEU A 251 16.51 -12.55 -19.63
C LEU A 251 16.89 -13.17 -18.28
N PRO A 252 17.30 -12.34 -17.30
CA PRO A 252 17.59 -12.80 -15.95
C PRO A 252 16.35 -13.36 -15.26
N ASP A 253 16.58 -14.26 -14.29
CA ASP A 253 15.53 -14.81 -13.45
C ASP A 253 14.90 -13.71 -12.58
N VAL A 254 13.57 -13.61 -12.63
CA VAL A 254 12.77 -12.68 -11.83
C VAL A 254 12.33 -13.30 -10.52
N VAL A 255 12.06 -14.62 -10.51
CA VAL A 255 11.79 -15.42 -9.30
C VAL A 255 12.86 -16.51 -9.21
N LYS A 256 13.49 -16.62 -8.04
CA LYS A 256 14.73 -17.42 -7.85
C LYS A 256 14.59 -18.34 -6.64
N GLY A 257 14.16 -19.58 -6.86
CA GLY A 257 14.07 -20.60 -5.82
C GLY A 257 13.08 -20.27 -4.70
N LEU A 258 11.97 -19.61 -5.04
CA LEU A 258 10.99 -19.15 -4.07
C LEU A 258 10.25 -20.33 -3.44
N SER A 259 10.35 -20.43 -2.11
CA SER A 259 9.66 -21.44 -1.32
C SER A 259 8.98 -20.80 -0.10
N PHE A 260 7.65 -20.90 -0.01
CA PHE A 260 6.89 -20.44 1.15
C PHE A 260 5.52 -21.12 1.21
N SER A 261 4.80 -20.95 2.31
CA SER A 261 3.43 -21.45 2.47
C SER A 261 2.52 -20.45 3.15
N LEU A 262 1.22 -20.57 2.88
CA LEU A 262 0.14 -19.82 3.52
C LEU A 262 -0.71 -20.79 4.34
N LYS A 263 -1.04 -20.39 5.56
CA LYS A 263 -1.99 -21.10 6.41
C LYS A 263 -3.42 -20.70 6.06
N ARG A 264 -4.36 -21.58 6.25
CA ARG A 264 -5.78 -21.32 6.03
C ARG A 264 -6.26 -20.20 6.98
N GLY A 265 -7.01 -19.23 6.45
CA GLY A 265 -7.46 -18.05 7.21
C GLY A 265 -6.36 -17.06 7.60
N GLU A 266 -5.15 -17.19 7.06
CA GLU A 266 -4.04 -16.26 7.30
C GLU A 266 -4.13 -15.03 6.39
N PHE A 267 -3.84 -13.85 6.94
CA PHE A 267 -3.53 -12.67 6.14
C PHE A 267 -2.00 -12.49 6.05
N PHE A 268 -1.44 -12.81 4.89
CA PHE A 268 -0.02 -12.67 4.58
C PHE A 268 0.23 -11.44 3.70
N ALA A 269 1.11 -10.53 4.14
CA ALA A 269 1.53 -9.36 3.38
C ALA A 269 2.94 -9.54 2.82
N LEU A 270 3.10 -9.39 1.50
CA LEU A 270 4.39 -9.42 0.80
C LEU A 270 4.85 -8.00 0.50
N LEU A 271 5.91 -7.56 1.16
CA LEU A 271 6.53 -6.24 1.03
C LEU A 271 7.80 -6.31 0.20
N GLY A 272 8.23 -5.19 -0.39
CA GLY A 272 9.48 -5.11 -1.16
C GLY A 272 9.46 -3.97 -2.18
N GLY A 273 10.62 -3.60 -2.72
CA GLY A 273 10.76 -2.53 -3.73
C GLY A 273 10.06 -2.85 -5.06
N ASN A 274 9.90 -1.83 -5.91
CA ASN A 274 9.37 -2.02 -7.26
C ASN A 274 10.37 -2.81 -8.12
N GLY A 275 9.85 -3.56 -9.11
CA GLY A 275 10.67 -4.36 -10.02
C GLY A 275 11.32 -5.61 -9.40
N THR A 276 11.09 -5.91 -8.11
CA THR A 276 11.69 -7.09 -7.46
C THR A 276 11.07 -8.43 -7.85
N GLY A 277 9.90 -8.44 -8.53
CA GLY A 277 9.22 -9.65 -8.98
C GLY A 277 7.96 -10.04 -8.19
N LYS A 278 7.42 -9.17 -7.31
CA LYS A 278 6.23 -9.45 -6.50
C LYS A 278 4.99 -9.76 -7.35
N SER A 279 4.62 -8.87 -8.29
CA SER A 279 3.47 -9.08 -9.19
C SER A 279 3.68 -10.30 -10.10
N THR A 280 4.93 -10.57 -10.49
CA THR A 280 5.29 -11.80 -11.21
C THR A 280 5.04 -13.03 -10.34
N THR A 281 5.41 -12.98 -9.06
CA THR A 281 5.09 -14.04 -8.10
C THR A 281 3.59 -14.27 -8.00
N LEU A 282 2.80 -13.20 -7.85
CA LEU A 282 1.33 -13.31 -7.82
C LEU A 282 0.78 -13.96 -9.08
N SER A 283 1.32 -13.62 -10.26
CA SER A 283 0.90 -14.24 -11.52
C SER A 283 1.27 -15.74 -11.64
N LEU A 284 2.31 -16.19 -10.95
CA LEU A 284 2.64 -17.62 -10.81
C LEU A 284 1.66 -18.32 -9.85
N LEU A 285 1.33 -17.68 -8.70
CA LEU A 285 0.38 -18.20 -7.73
C LEU A 285 -1.04 -18.31 -8.28
N SER A 286 -1.41 -17.43 -9.20
CA SER A 286 -2.72 -17.41 -9.88
C SER A 286 -2.77 -18.26 -11.15
N ARG A 287 -1.69 -18.95 -11.52
CA ARG A 287 -1.56 -19.72 -12.77
C ARG A 287 -1.69 -18.87 -14.06
N LEU A 288 -1.63 -17.54 -13.96
CA LEU A 288 -1.55 -16.67 -15.14
C LEU A 288 -0.21 -16.86 -15.88
N ARG A 289 0.84 -17.24 -15.16
CA ARG A 289 2.14 -17.62 -15.70
C ARG A 289 2.58 -18.98 -15.18
N LYS A 290 3.48 -19.64 -15.92
CA LYS A 290 3.99 -20.97 -15.56
C LYS A 290 5.48 -20.86 -15.17
N PRO A 291 5.89 -21.35 -14.00
CA PRO A 291 7.29 -21.44 -13.66
C PRO A 291 7.98 -22.49 -14.56
N TYR A 292 9.24 -22.27 -14.92
CA TYR A 292 10.00 -23.27 -15.65
C TYR A 292 10.55 -24.36 -14.73
N ARG A 293 10.64 -24.07 -13.42
CA ARG A 293 11.03 -25.01 -12.37
C ARG A 293 10.20 -24.77 -11.12
N GLY A 294 9.96 -25.84 -10.33
CA GLY A 294 9.19 -25.78 -9.10
C GLY A 294 7.70 -26.04 -9.28
N LYS A 295 6.97 -25.93 -8.17
CA LYS A 295 5.52 -26.24 -8.11
C LYS A 295 4.78 -25.26 -7.21
N VAL A 296 3.54 -24.97 -7.58
CA VAL A 296 2.54 -24.32 -6.72
C VAL A 296 1.50 -25.37 -6.35
N LEU A 297 1.30 -25.58 -5.06
CA LEU A 297 0.35 -26.53 -4.51
C LEU A 297 -0.79 -25.76 -3.84
N LEU A 298 -2.03 -26.10 -4.17
CA LEU A 298 -3.24 -25.65 -3.50
C LEU A 298 -3.89 -26.83 -2.80
N GLU A 299 -4.07 -26.75 -1.49
CA GLU A 299 -4.54 -27.88 -0.65
C GLU A 299 -3.78 -29.18 -0.94
N GLY A 300 -2.47 -29.10 -1.19
CA GLY A 300 -1.60 -30.23 -1.50
C GLY A 300 -1.65 -30.73 -2.95
N LYS A 301 -2.58 -30.24 -3.78
CA LYS A 301 -2.70 -30.60 -5.21
C LYS A 301 -2.02 -29.54 -6.08
N ASP A 302 -1.24 -29.97 -7.07
CA ASP A 302 -0.58 -29.06 -8.01
C ASP A 302 -1.62 -28.18 -8.75
N ILE A 303 -1.42 -26.88 -8.77
CA ILE A 303 -2.33 -25.89 -9.37
C ILE A 303 -2.63 -26.20 -10.86
N ARG A 304 -1.70 -26.86 -11.56
CA ARG A 304 -1.85 -27.26 -12.97
C ARG A 304 -2.88 -28.35 -13.18
N ARG A 305 -3.26 -29.06 -12.11
CA ARG A 305 -4.24 -30.16 -12.17
C ARG A 305 -5.68 -29.70 -11.90
N TYR A 306 -5.88 -28.41 -11.58
CA TYR A 306 -7.22 -27.83 -11.45
C TYR A 306 -7.73 -27.39 -12.82
N SER A 307 -9.00 -27.62 -13.13
CA SER A 307 -9.67 -26.94 -14.24
C SER A 307 -9.87 -25.45 -13.90
N ASP A 308 -10.08 -24.60 -14.93
CA ASP A 308 -10.34 -23.17 -14.70
C ASP A 308 -11.58 -22.94 -13.85
N LYS A 309 -12.61 -23.78 -14.07
CA LYS A 309 -13.85 -23.72 -13.32
C LYS A 309 -13.64 -24.08 -11.84
N GLU A 310 -12.86 -25.11 -11.53
CA GLU A 310 -12.53 -25.48 -10.14
C GLU A 310 -11.68 -24.42 -9.47
N LEU A 311 -10.71 -23.83 -10.21
CA LEU A 311 -9.76 -22.87 -9.66
C LEU A 311 -10.41 -21.53 -9.37
N PHE A 312 -11.13 -20.95 -10.33
CA PHE A 312 -11.65 -19.58 -10.24
C PHE A 312 -13.10 -19.49 -9.76
N ARG A 313 -13.82 -20.64 -9.62
CA ARG A 313 -15.10 -20.67 -8.90
C ARG A 313 -14.87 -21.26 -7.51
N ASN A 314 -15.19 -20.51 -6.48
CA ASN A 314 -15.14 -20.91 -5.06
C ASN A 314 -13.74 -21.25 -4.50
N PHE A 315 -12.63 -21.01 -5.20
CA PHE A 315 -11.30 -21.26 -4.63
C PHE A 315 -10.39 -20.04 -4.68
N LEU A 316 -10.08 -19.51 -5.84
CA LEU A 316 -9.09 -18.45 -6.04
C LEU A 316 -9.74 -17.17 -6.57
N GLY A 317 -9.62 -16.08 -5.83
CA GLY A 317 -9.90 -14.73 -6.27
C GLY A 317 -8.62 -13.96 -6.52
N VAL A 318 -8.55 -13.19 -7.60
CA VAL A 318 -7.37 -12.38 -7.94
C VAL A 318 -7.80 -10.93 -8.17
N LEU A 319 -7.30 -10.02 -7.34
CA LEU A 319 -7.49 -8.57 -7.49
C LEU A 319 -6.21 -7.98 -8.09
N PRO A 320 -6.23 -7.56 -9.37
CA PRO A 320 -5.08 -6.99 -10.03
C PRO A 320 -4.82 -5.56 -9.56
N GLN A 321 -3.61 -5.05 -9.80
CA GLN A 321 -3.21 -3.69 -9.47
C GLN A 321 -4.08 -2.63 -10.19
N ASN A 322 -4.48 -2.88 -11.44
CA ASN A 322 -5.43 -2.03 -12.16
C ASN A 322 -6.83 -2.65 -12.11
N PRO A 323 -7.76 -2.13 -11.28
CA PRO A 323 -9.12 -2.66 -11.17
C PRO A 323 -9.93 -2.56 -12.46
N GLN A 324 -9.65 -1.58 -13.33
CA GLN A 324 -10.34 -1.38 -14.60
C GLN A 324 -10.24 -2.58 -15.55
N SER A 325 -9.17 -3.39 -15.42
CA SER A 325 -9.00 -4.61 -16.22
C SER A 325 -10.09 -5.66 -15.97
N LEU A 326 -10.88 -5.52 -14.90
CA LEU A 326 -11.99 -6.40 -14.56
C LEU A 326 -13.34 -5.89 -15.06
N PHE A 327 -13.42 -4.67 -15.58
CA PHE A 327 -14.69 -4.03 -15.96
C PHE A 327 -15.03 -4.24 -17.43
N VAL A 328 -16.20 -4.80 -17.69
CA VAL A 328 -16.69 -5.17 -19.03
C VAL A 328 -18.12 -4.71 -19.31
N LYS A 329 -18.83 -4.18 -18.29
CA LYS A 329 -20.23 -3.74 -18.40
C LYS A 329 -20.34 -2.22 -18.30
N LYS A 330 -21.53 -1.70 -18.64
CA LYS A 330 -21.82 -0.26 -18.69
C LYS A 330 -22.29 0.34 -17.36
N SER A 331 -22.54 -0.47 -16.34
CA SER A 331 -22.91 0.00 -15.00
C SER A 331 -22.39 -0.93 -13.93
N VAL A 332 -22.19 -0.38 -12.72
CA VAL A 332 -21.76 -1.12 -11.53
C VAL A 332 -22.69 -2.30 -11.25
N GLU A 333 -24.00 -2.08 -11.31
CA GLU A 333 -25.00 -3.13 -11.10
C GLU A 333 -24.81 -4.30 -12.08
N LEU A 334 -24.66 -4.01 -13.37
CA LEU A 334 -24.45 -5.03 -14.40
C LEU A 334 -23.14 -5.79 -14.22
N GLU A 335 -22.09 -5.13 -13.73
CA GLU A 335 -20.80 -5.77 -13.40
C GLU A 335 -20.95 -6.82 -12.30
N LEU A 336 -21.75 -6.51 -11.26
CA LEU A 336 -21.99 -7.43 -10.14
C LEU A 336 -22.88 -8.60 -10.55
N PHE A 337 -23.98 -8.35 -11.27
CA PHE A 337 -24.88 -9.40 -11.74
C PHE A 337 -24.23 -10.36 -12.75
N GLU A 338 -23.26 -9.89 -13.54
CA GLU A 338 -22.50 -10.76 -14.44
C GLU A 338 -21.80 -11.89 -13.69
N MET A 339 -21.21 -11.61 -12.52
CA MET A 339 -20.45 -12.58 -11.73
C MET A 339 -21.28 -13.76 -11.24
N VAL A 340 -22.58 -13.55 -11.03
CA VAL A 340 -23.53 -14.60 -10.61
C VAL A 340 -24.26 -15.26 -11.78
N GLY A 341 -23.89 -14.93 -13.03
CA GLY A 341 -24.40 -15.56 -14.25
C GLY A 341 -25.69 -14.96 -14.79
N GLY A 342 -25.99 -13.70 -14.47
CA GLY A 342 -27.20 -12.97 -14.90
C GLY A 342 -28.49 -13.58 -14.33
N VAL A 343 -29.51 -12.76 -14.17
CA VAL A 343 -30.84 -13.22 -13.83
C VAL A 343 -31.56 -13.58 -15.14
N LYS A 344 -31.57 -14.86 -15.53
CA LYS A 344 -32.49 -15.34 -16.54
C LYS A 344 -33.78 -15.78 -15.84
N GLU A 345 -34.88 -15.11 -16.13
CA GLU A 345 -36.21 -15.51 -15.67
C GLU A 345 -36.57 -16.89 -16.26
N LYS A 346 -36.50 -17.94 -15.45
CA LYS A 346 -37.11 -19.27 -15.75
C LYS A 346 -37.41 -20.04 -14.48
N LYS A 347 -38.67 -20.59 -14.48
CA LYS A 347 -39.38 -21.62 -13.68
C LYS A 347 -38.80 -22.08 -12.33
N ASP A 348 -39.67 -22.05 -11.36
CA ASP A 348 -39.73 -22.51 -9.94
C ASP A 348 -38.43 -22.90 -9.16
N GLU A 349 -37.64 -23.85 -9.58
CA GLU A 349 -36.33 -24.16 -8.96
C GLU A 349 -35.26 -23.14 -9.32
N GLU A 350 -35.34 -22.54 -10.50
CA GLU A 350 -34.48 -21.40 -10.90
C GLU A 350 -34.85 -20.10 -10.17
N TYR A 351 -36.08 -20.00 -9.61
CA TYR A 351 -36.51 -18.79 -8.85
C TYR A 351 -35.81 -18.71 -7.51
N GLN A 352 -35.73 -19.82 -6.74
CA GLN A 352 -34.98 -19.82 -5.46
C GLN A 352 -33.48 -19.54 -5.66
N LEU A 353 -32.88 -20.16 -6.68
CA LEU A 353 -31.49 -19.90 -7.04
C LEU A 353 -31.26 -18.45 -7.52
N ALA A 354 -32.24 -17.83 -8.17
CA ALA A 354 -32.19 -16.43 -8.57
C ALA A 354 -32.34 -15.49 -7.38
N MET A 355 -33.17 -15.82 -6.38
CA MET A 355 -33.29 -15.09 -5.12
C MET A 355 -31.99 -15.15 -4.33
N ASP A 356 -31.40 -16.33 -4.12
CA ASP A 356 -30.14 -16.52 -3.41
C ASP A 356 -28.99 -15.72 -4.07
N LYS A 357 -29.00 -15.61 -5.40
CA LYS A 357 -28.03 -14.81 -6.16
C LYS A 357 -28.24 -13.31 -5.96
N LYS A 358 -29.48 -12.86 -5.95
CA LYS A 358 -29.84 -11.47 -5.73
C LYS A 358 -29.48 -11.05 -4.32
N ASP A 359 -29.80 -11.86 -3.32
CA ASP A 359 -29.45 -11.62 -1.92
C ASP A 359 -27.93 -11.55 -1.72
N ALA A 360 -27.15 -12.40 -2.41
CA ALA A 360 -25.71 -12.37 -2.39
C ALA A 360 -25.15 -11.06 -2.98
N VAL A 361 -25.71 -10.59 -4.11
CA VAL A 361 -25.30 -9.31 -4.72
C VAL A 361 -25.68 -8.15 -3.82
N GLU A 362 -26.88 -8.12 -3.25
CA GLU A 362 -27.32 -7.07 -2.32
C GLU A 362 -26.45 -7.04 -1.05
N GLY A 363 -26.08 -8.22 -0.52
CA GLY A 363 -25.18 -8.33 0.62
C GLY A 363 -23.79 -7.74 0.32
N ILE A 364 -23.22 -8.06 -0.84
CA ILE A 364 -21.91 -7.52 -1.25
C ILE A 364 -21.99 -6.01 -1.50
N ILE A 365 -23.04 -5.49 -2.12
CA ILE A 365 -23.26 -4.06 -2.33
C ILE A 365 -23.18 -3.31 -1.00
N LYS A 366 -23.87 -3.79 0.04
CA LYS A 366 -23.84 -3.21 1.38
C LYS A 366 -22.44 -3.25 2.02
N VAL A 367 -21.78 -4.41 1.97
CA VAL A 367 -20.44 -4.60 2.56
C VAL A 367 -19.40 -3.72 1.87
N THR A 368 -19.56 -3.43 0.58
CA THR A 368 -18.61 -2.64 -0.21
C THR A 368 -19.05 -1.18 -0.42
N HIS A 369 -20.16 -0.76 0.19
CA HIS A 369 -20.72 0.60 0.11
C HIS A 369 -20.84 1.09 -1.34
N LEU A 370 -21.53 0.31 -2.19
CA LEU A 370 -21.75 0.61 -3.61
C LEU A 370 -23.18 1.06 -3.92
N GLU A 371 -24.04 1.24 -2.91
CA GLU A 371 -25.49 1.50 -3.06
C GLU A 371 -25.78 2.68 -3.96
N GLU A 372 -25.08 3.79 -3.76
CA GLU A 372 -25.31 5.04 -4.51
C GLU A 372 -24.63 5.05 -5.89
N LEU A 373 -23.83 4.02 -6.19
CA LEU A 373 -23.01 3.97 -7.39
C LEU A 373 -23.54 3.01 -8.46
N LEU A 374 -24.62 2.27 -8.18
CA LEU A 374 -25.12 1.16 -9.00
C LEU A 374 -25.37 1.53 -10.47
N HIS A 375 -25.86 2.72 -10.73
CA HIS A 375 -26.21 3.19 -12.07
C HIS A 375 -25.05 3.89 -12.80
N ARG A 376 -23.93 4.16 -12.08
CA ARG A 376 -22.76 4.82 -12.69
C ARG A 376 -21.99 3.85 -13.60
N HIS A 377 -21.31 4.44 -14.59
CA HIS A 377 -20.37 3.69 -15.40
C HIS A 377 -19.10 3.37 -14.57
N PRO A 378 -18.55 2.14 -14.61
CA PRO A 378 -17.37 1.78 -13.81
C PRO A 378 -16.15 2.68 -14.00
N TYR A 379 -15.97 3.25 -15.18
CA TYR A 379 -14.87 4.16 -15.48
C TYR A 379 -15.09 5.59 -14.96
N ASP A 380 -16.32 5.96 -14.59
CA ASP A 380 -16.65 7.26 -14.00
C ASP A 380 -16.49 7.26 -12.46
N LEU A 381 -16.12 6.13 -11.90
CA LEU A 381 -15.85 5.96 -10.48
C LEU A 381 -14.46 6.49 -10.12
N SER A 382 -14.31 7.03 -8.90
CA SER A 382 -13.01 7.33 -8.32
C SER A 382 -12.14 6.06 -8.16
N GLY A 383 -10.84 6.21 -8.02
CA GLY A 383 -9.93 5.07 -7.86
C GLY A 383 -10.31 4.13 -6.70
N GLY A 384 -10.75 4.70 -5.57
CA GLY A 384 -11.21 3.95 -4.41
C GLY A 384 -12.53 3.20 -4.67
N GLU A 385 -13.48 3.83 -5.35
CA GLU A 385 -14.75 3.21 -5.74
C GLU A 385 -14.53 2.07 -6.75
N GLN A 386 -13.63 2.26 -7.71
CA GLN A 386 -13.23 1.21 -8.65
C GLN A 386 -12.62 0.01 -7.93
N GLN A 387 -11.78 0.25 -6.93
CA GLN A 387 -11.17 -0.80 -6.13
C GLN A 387 -12.22 -1.59 -5.33
N ARG A 388 -13.22 -0.89 -4.74
CA ARG A 388 -14.36 -1.53 -4.05
C ARG A 388 -15.21 -2.37 -5.01
N LEU A 389 -15.51 -1.85 -6.19
CA LEU A 389 -16.23 -2.60 -7.21
C LEU A 389 -15.48 -3.85 -7.66
N ALA A 390 -14.18 -3.74 -7.93
CA ALA A 390 -13.33 -4.87 -8.31
C ALA A 390 -13.30 -5.94 -7.20
N LEU A 391 -13.16 -5.53 -5.93
CA LEU A 391 -13.22 -6.43 -4.79
C LEU A 391 -14.60 -7.11 -4.69
N ALA A 392 -15.69 -6.34 -4.81
CA ALA A 392 -17.06 -6.86 -4.79
C ALA A 392 -17.28 -7.96 -5.84
N LYS A 393 -16.81 -7.73 -7.08
CA LYS A 393 -16.87 -8.73 -8.17
C LYS A 393 -16.18 -10.03 -7.76
N ILE A 394 -14.98 -9.94 -7.19
CA ILE A 394 -14.21 -11.14 -6.81
C ILE A 394 -14.86 -11.87 -5.64
N LEU A 395 -15.39 -11.14 -4.65
CA LEU A 395 -16.04 -11.75 -3.49
C LEU A 395 -17.32 -12.53 -3.85
N LEU A 396 -18.03 -12.13 -4.90
CA LEU A 396 -19.17 -12.88 -5.44
C LEU A 396 -18.79 -14.29 -5.93
N LEU A 397 -17.51 -14.53 -6.24
CA LEU A 397 -16.98 -15.87 -6.54
C LEU A 397 -16.74 -16.74 -5.30
N ARG A 398 -16.93 -16.19 -4.08
CA ARG A 398 -16.72 -16.87 -2.79
C ARG A 398 -15.33 -17.54 -2.68
N PRO A 399 -14.22 -16.83 -2.90
CA PRO A 399 -12.90 -17.44 -2.91
C PRO A 399 -12.50 -17.94 -1.52
N LYS A 400 -11.79 -19.07 -1.44
CA LYS A 400 -11.09 -19.52 -0.23
C LYS A 400 -9.73 -18.85 -0.06
N LEU A 401 -9.11 -18.43 -1.17
CA LEU A 401 -7.83 -17.75 -1.24
C LEU A 401 -7.97 -16.50 -2.11
N LEU A 402 -7.68 -15.34 -1.54
CA LEU A 402 -7.72 -14.04 -2.19
C LEU A 402 -6.29 -13.54 -2.40
N LEU A 403 -5.88 -13.38 -3.66
CA LEU A 403 -4.60 -12.80 -4.05
C LEU A 403 -4.83 -11.35 -4.49
N MET A 404 -4.09 -10.40 -3.92
CA MET A 404 -4.27 -8.97 -4.19
C MET A 404 -2.92 -8.30 -4.52
N ASP A 405 -2.90 -7.51 -5.59
CA ASP A 405 -1.74 -6.72 -6.00
C ASP A 405 -1.99 -5.22 -5.73
N GLU A 406 -1.30 -4.67 -4.74
CA GLU A 406 -1.37 -3.24 -4.34
C GLU A 406 -2.80 -2.70 -4.11
N PRO A 407 -3.68 -3.40 -3.38
CA PRO A 407 -5.09 -3.03 -3.29
C PRO A 407 -5.35 -1.71 -2.53
N THR A 408 -4.38 -1.25 -1.72
CA THR A 408 -4.47 0.00 -0.95
C THR A 408 -3.91 1.22 -1.70
N LYS A 409 -3.41 1.02 -2.92
CA LYS A 409 -2.84 2.08 -3.74
C LYS A 409 -3.92 3.08 -4.15
N GLY A 410 -3.69 4.38 -3.90
CA GLY A 410 -4.65 5.44 -4.22
C GLY A 410 -5.89 5.49 -3.31
N LEU A 411 -5.93 4.69 -2.23
CA LEU A 411 -6.96 4.80 -1.21
C LEU A 411 -6.57 5.83 -0.14
N ASP A 412 -7.51 6.65 0.27
CA ASP A 412 -7.35 7.52 1.44
C ASP A 412 -7.39 6.71 2.76
N SER A 413 -7.12 7.36 3.86
CA SER A 413 -7.04 6.70 5.18
C SER A 413 -8.39 6.16 5.66
N TYR A 414 -9.50 6.79 5.26
CA TYR A 414 -10.84 6.33 5.60
C TYR A 414 -11.15 5.02 4.88
N PHE A 415 -11.00 4.99 3.54
CA PHE A 415 -11.22 3.78 2.75
C PHE A 415 -10.26 2.64 3.12
N LYS A 416 -9.01 2.93 3.51
CA LYS A 416 -8.11 1.90 4.03
C LYS A 416 -8.65 1.23 5.29
N LYS A 417 -9.29 1.98 6.17
CA LYS A 417 -9.92 1.45 7.38
C LYS A 417 -11.14 0.58 7.05
N GLU A 418 -12.01 1.03 6.13
CA GLU A 418 -13.14 0.22 5.65
C GLU A 418 -12.67 -1.05 4.97
N PHE A 419 -11.69 -0.94 4.09
CA PHE A 419 -11.07 -2.09 3.41
C PHE A 419 -10.51 -3.10 4.41
N ALA A 420 -9.86 -2.63 5.48
CA ALA A 420 -9.38 -3.49 6.56
C ALA A 420 -10.52 -4.18 7.30
N GLY A 421 -11.65 -3.50 7.50
CA GLY A 421 -12.88 -4.09 8.07
C GLY A 421 -13.40 -5.24 7.21
N ILE A 422 -13.46 -5.05 5.88
CA ILE A 422 -13.86 -6.11 4.94
C ILE A 422 -12.89 -7.31 5.02
N LEU A 423 -11.57 -7.06 5.04
CA LEU A 423 -10.59 -8.14 5.17
C LEU A 423 -10.71 -8.90 6.49
N ALA A 424 -11.03 -8.21 7.58
CA ALA A 424 -11.27 -8.85 8.89
C ALA A 424 -12.48 -9.78 8.84
N LEU A 425 -13.61 -9.33 8.26
CA LEU A 425 -14.80 -10.15 8.07
C LEU A 425 -14.52 -11.38 7.19
N LEU A 426 -13.77 -11.23 6.09
CA LEU A 426 -13.39 -12.35 5.22
C LEU A 426 -12.53 -13.37 5.98
N LYS A 427 -11.61 -12.90 6.80
CA LYS A 427 -10.76 -13.76 7.63
C LYS A 427 -11.59 -14.54 8.67
N GLU A 428 -12.58 -13.92 9.31
CA GLU A 428 -13.52 -14.60 10.23
C GLU A 428 -14.31 -15.70 9.51
N GLN A 429 -14.60 -15.52 8.21
CA GLN A 429 -15.21 -16.53 7.35
C GLN A 429 -14.23 -17.61 6.85
N GLY A 430 -12.97 -17.56 7.28
CA GLY A 430 -11.91 -18.51 6.91
C GLY A 430 -11.26 -18.27 5.57
N VAL A 431 -11.48 -17.11 4.94
CA VAL A 431 -10.79 -16.72 3.69
C VAL A 431 -9.33 -16.40 3.99
N THR A 432 -8.44 -17.00 3.21
CA THR A 432 -7.00 -16.70 3.27
C THR A 432 -6.68 -15.53 2.35
N VAL A 433 -5.85 -14.60 2.83
CA VAL A 433 -5.47 -13.40 2.08
C VAL A 433 -3.97 -13.37 1.84
N PHE A 434 -3.56 -13.23 0.58
CA PHE A 434 -2.20 -12.90 0.18
C PHE A 434 -2.20 -11.55 -0.50
N MET A 435 -1.54 -10.58 0.08
CA MET A 435 -1.52 -9.20 -0.40
C MET A 435 -0.09 -8.73 -0.68
N ILE A 436 0.14 -8.23 -1.89
CA ILE A 436 1.33 -7.44 -2.19
C ILE A 436 1.02 -5.99 -1.85
N SER A 437 1.90 -5.33 -1.10
CA SER A 437 1.70 -3.91 -0.77
C SER A 437 3.01 -3.18 -0.49
N HIS A 438 3.00 -1.87 -0.70
CA HIS A 438 3.99 -0.92 -0.24
C HIS A 438 3.54 -0.18 1.03
N ASP A 439 2.29 -0.37 1.46
CA ASP A 439 1.72 0.28 2.64
C ASP A 439 2.14 -0.45 3.91
N ILE A 440 3.29 -0.02 4.46
CA ILE A 440 3.89 -0.61 5.66
C ILE A 440 2.96 -0.48 6.87
N GLU A 441 2.30 0.68 7.04
CA GLU A 441 1.43 0.93 8.19
C GLU A 441 0.18 0.04 8.15
N PHE A 442 -0.41 -0.13 6.97
CA PHE A 442 -1.53 -1.04 6.76
C PHE A 442 -1.14 -2.50 7.05
N CYS A 443 -0.03 -2.97 6.47
CA CYS A 443 0.45 -4.33 6.67
C CYS A 443 0.81 -4.60 8.15
N ALA A 444 1.44 -3.65 8.82
CA ALA A 444 1.77 -3.77 10.25
C ALA A 444 0.52 -3.86 11.14
N SER A 445 -0.56 -3.17 10.75
CA SER A 445 -1.78 -3.11 11.54
C SER A 445 -2.66 -4.34 11.37
N TYR A 446 -2.71 -4.91 10.17
CA TYR A 446 -3.76 -5.88 9.82
C TYR A 446 -3.24 -7.26 9.41
N ALA A 447 -2.00 -7.40 8.92
CA ALA A 447 -1.46 -8.71 8.55
C ALA A 447 -1.15 -9.59 9.77
N ASP A 448 -1.25 -10.91 9.58
CA ASP A 448 -0.80 -11.89 10.58
C ASP A 448 0.69 -12.19 10.42
N ARG A 449 1.17 -12.13 9.17
CA ARG A 449 2.56 -12.38 8.85
C ARG A 449 2.98 -11.50 7.67
N CYS A 450 4.22 -10.98 7.73
CA CYS A 450 4.82 -10.16 6.70
C CYS A 450 6.06 -10.84 6.14
N GLY A 451 6.28 -10.71 4.82
CA GLY A 451 7.47 -11.18 4.12
C GLY A 451 8.15 -10.05 3.37
N LEU A 452 9.48 -9.97 3.40
CA LEU A 452 10.27 -9.05 2.57
C LEU A 452 10.74 -9.77 1.32
N PHE A 453 10.29 -9.30 0.17
CA PHE A 453 10.70 -9.83 -1.13
C PHE A 453 11.87 -9.01 -1.69
N PHE A 454 12.96 -9.68 -1.97
CA PHE A 454 14.16 -9.08 -2.53
C PHE A 454 14.86 -10.07 -3.45
N ASP A 455 15.36 -9.60 -4.59
CA ASP A 455 16.10 -10.40 -5.59
C ASP A 455 15.44 -11.74 -5.94
N GLY A 456 14.12 -11.71 -6.15
CA GLY A 456 13.35 -12.88 -6.60
C GLY A 456 12.97 -13.89 -5.53
N ASN A 457 13.21 -13.60 -4.24
CA ASN A 457 12.89 -14.50 -3.13
C ASN A 457 12.43 -13.74 -1.88
N ILE A 458 11.84 -14.46 -0.91
CA ILE A 458 11.51 -13.95 0.43
C ILE A 458 12.74 -14.06 1.32
N VAL A 459 13.35 -12.91 1.68
CA VAL A 459 14.58 -12.85 2.47
C VAL A 459 14.35 -12.75 3.99
N ALA A 460 13.17 -12.29 4.40
CA ALA A 460 12.75 -12.22 5.80
C ALA A 460 11.25 -12.47 5.89
N CYS A 461 10.80 -13.17 6.92
CA CYS A 461 9.39 -13.45 7.17
C CYS A 461 9.15 -13.63 8.67
N GLY A 462 8.05 -13.09 9.19
CA GLY A 462 7.67 -13.20 10.59
C GLY A 462 6.35 -12.52 10.90
N THR A 463 5.93 -12.54 12.17
CA THR A 463 4.81 -11.72 12.63
C THR A 463 5.14 -10.24 12.41
N PRO A 464 4.15 -9.34 12.29
CA PRO A 464 4.43 -7.90 12.14
C PRO A 464 5.34 -7.36 13.23
N GLU A 465 5.18 -7.80 14.48
CA GLU A 465 6.03 -7.39 15.59
C GLU A 465 7.50 -7.77 15.37
N GLU A 466 7.76 -9.01 15.01
CA GLU A 466 9.13 -9.52 14.75
C GLU A 466 9.72 -8.88 13.50
N PHE A 467 8.92 -8.79 12.44
CA PHE A 467 9.33 -8.27 11.15
C PHE A 467 9.72 -6.78 11.22
N PHE A 468 8.83 -5.93 11.74
CA PHE A 468 9.06 -4.49 11.79
C PHE A 468 10.03 -4.06 12.91
N ALA A 469 10.12 -4.80 14.02
CA ALA A 469 11.13 -4.56 15.05
C ALA A 469 12.56 -4.87 14.57
N GLY A 470 12.71 -5.92 13.77
CA GLY A 470 14.01 -6.35 13.22
C GLY A 470 14.54 -5.50 12.06
N ASN A 471 13.70 -4.65 11.44
CA ASN A 471 14.08 -3.85 10.28
C ASN A 471 14.30 -2.38 10.62
N ASN A 472 15.29 -1.75 9.99
CA ASN A 472 15.60 -0.32 10.19
C ASN A 472 14.87 0.58 9.19
N PHE A 473 14.69 0.13 7.96
CA PHE A 473 14.12 0.89 6.85
C PHE A 473 12.69 0.43 6.54
N TYR A 474 12.46 -0.86 6.41
CA TYR A 474 11.11 -1.43 6.26
C TYR A 474 10.45 -1.60 7.64
N THR A 475 10.06 -0.47 8.24
CA THR A 475 9.42 -0.44 9.54
C THR A 475 8.47 0.76 9.67
N THR A 476 7.49 0.68 10.57
CA THR A 476 6.48 1.72 10.78
C THR A 476 7.09 3.01 11.34
N ALA A 477 6.43 4.14 11.06
CA ALA A 477 6.79 5.42 11.66
C ALA A 477 6.72 5.38 13.20
N ALA A 478 5.72 4.66 13.73
CA ALA A 478 5.56 4.42 15.16
C ALA A 478 6.77 3.66 15.75
N ASN A 479 7.25 2.62 15.09
CA ASN A 479 8.46 1.91 15.52
C ASN A 479 9.70 2.80 15.43
N ARG A 480 9.88 3.50 14.29
CA ARG A 480 10.99 4.46 14.14
C ARG A 480 11.01 5.52 15.23
N MET A 481 9.85 5.98 15.70
CA MET A 481 9.72 6.95 16.79
C MET A 481 10.05 6.34 18.16
N ALA A 482 9.56 5.14 18.44
CA ALA A 482 9.46 4.59 19.78
C ALA A 482 10.52 3.54 20.15
N ARG A 483 11.29 2.99 19.20
CA ARG A 483 12.19 1.83 19.40
C ARG A 483 13.18 1.95 20.55
N LYS A 484 13.56 3.18 20.92
CA LYS A 484 14.47 3.44 22.03
C LYS A 484 13.88 3.00 23.37
N TYR A 485 12.57 3.15 23.55
CA TYR A 485 11.84 2.80 24.77
C TYR A 485 11.02 1.52 24.59
N PHE A 486 10.53 1.28 23.39
CA PHE A 486 9.61 0.21 23.04
C PHE A 486 10.08 -0.53 21.76
N PRO A 487 11.12 -1.38 21.84
CA PRO A 487 11.73 -2.01 20.66
C PRO A 487 10.78 -2.92 19.88
N MET A 488 9.73 -3.45 20.53
CA MET A 488 8.72 -4.32 19.91
C MET A 488 7.45 -3.58 19.46
N ALA A 489 7.52 -2.26 19.23
CA ALA A 489 6.38 -1.45 18.78
C ALA A 489 6.01 -1.71 17.30
N GLY A 490 5.83 -2.98 16.91
CA GLY A 490 5.58 -3.40 15.52
C GLY A 490 4.17 -3.09 15.04
N ARG A 491 3.14 -3.41 15.80
CA ARG A 491 1.73 -3.27 15.36
C ARG A 491 1.17 -1.87 15.52
N THR A 492 1.28 -1.31 16.68
CA THR A 492 0.95 0.09 16.94
C THR A 492 1.63 0.51 18.23
N LEU A 493 2.23 1.67 18.24
CA LEU A 493 2.79 2.27 19.46
C LEU A 493 1.74 2.33 20.58
N TRP A 494 0.46 2.42 20.22
CA TRP A 494 -0.67 2.41 21.14
C TRP A 494 -0.79 1.12 21.95
N ASN A 495 -0.71 -0.06 21.34
CA ASN A 495 -0.81 -1.33 22.07
C ASN A 495 0.36 -1.50 23.04
N VAL A 496 1.53 -0.95 22.69
CA VAL A 496 2.71 -0.95 23.56
C VAL A 496 2.54 0.06 24.68
N LEU A 497 2.09 1.27 24.40
CA LEU A 497 1.80 2.29 25.40
C LEU A 497 0.69 1.82 26.36
N LYS A 498 -0.36 1.17 25.89
CA LYS A 498 -1.45 0.61 26.71
C LYS A 498 -0.95 -0.47 27.68
N ARG A 499 -0.05 -1.37 27.24
CA ARG A 499 0.54 -2.41 28.11
C ARG A 499 1.48 -1.84 29.17
N SER A 500 2.27 -0.83 28.82
CA SER A 500 3.18 -0.15 29.77
C SER A 500 2.44 0.70 30.79
N VAL A 501 1.23 1.16 30.46
CA VAL A 501 0.34 1.95 31.32
C VAL A 501 -0.35 1.11 32.38
N ASN A 502 -0.71 -0.13 32.05
CA ASN A 502 -1.33 -1.05 33.04
C ASN A 502 -0.34 -1.49 34.15
N ASN A 503 0.98 -1.35 33.89
CA ASN A 503 2.02 -1.64 34.85
C ASN A 503 2.55 -0.42 35.62
N GLY A 504 2.07 0.80 35.33
CA GLY A 504 2.49 2.04 35.98
C GLY A 504 1.65 3.23 35.56
N ARG A 505 0.50 3.40 36.18
CA ARG A 505 -0.41 4.57 36.14
C ARG A 505 -0.15 5.65 35.09
N LEU A 506 -0.64 5.42 33.90
CA LEU A 506 -0.99 6.42 32.89
C LEU A 506 -2.52 6.40 32.77
N GLU A 507 -3.22 7.39 33.32
CA GLU A 507 -4.66 7.56 33.12
C GLU A 507 -4.87 8.02 31.67
N ILE A 508 -5.49 7.18 30.86
CA ILE A 508 -5.87 7.46 29.47
C ILE A 508 -7.40 7.45 29.45
N LYS A 509 -7.99 8.52 28.94
CA LYS A 509 -9.45 8.59 28.76
C LYS A 509 -9.94 7.43 27.90
N SER A 510 -10.63 6.47 28.53
CA SER A 510 -11.06 5.19 27.96
C SER A 510 -12.22 5.29 26.96
N GLY A 511 -12.93 6.41 26.89
CA GLY A 511 -14.23 6.51 26.20
C GLY A 511 -14.19 6.46 24.68
N VAL A 512 -13.05 6.72 24.02
CA VAL A 512 -12.94 6.71 22.54
C VAL A 512 -12.47 5.34 22.02
N LEU A 513 -11.79 4.56 22.84
CA LEU A 513 -11.26 3.23 22.47
C LEU A 513 -12.32 2.14 22.46
N GLU A 514 -13.32 2.22 23.31
CA GLU A 514 -14.41 1.23 23.33
C GLU A 514 -15.26 1.31 22.05
N ARG A 515 -15.41 2.48 21.44
CA ARG A 515 -16.11 2.62 20.15
C ARG A 515 -15.31 2.08 18.95
N ILE A 516 -13.98 2.04 19.01
CA ILE A 516 -13.13 1.52 17.93
C ILE A 516 -13.00 -0.02 18.00
N LEU A 517 -13.21 -0.62 19.17
CA LEU A 517 -13.07 -2.06 19.41
C LEU A 517 -14.40 -2.82 19.51
N ARG A 518 -15.54 -2.14 19.59
CA ARG A 518 -16.88 -2.76 19.59
C ARG A 518 -17.55 -2.56 18.24
N PHE A 519 -17.17 -3.33 17.23
CA PHE A 519 -18.00 -3.64 16.07
C PHE A 519 -18.63 -5.04 16.20
N SER A 520 -18.79 -5.54 17.41
CA SER A 520 -19.45 -6.83 17.66
C SER A 520 -20.86 -6.71 18.24
N ASP A 521 -21.39 -5.50 18.48
CA ASP A 521 -22.74 -5.33 19.01
C ASP A 521 -23.49 -4.24 18.22
N CYS A 522 -23.92 -4.59 17.02
CA CYS A 522 -25.11 -4.02 16.38
C CYS A 522 -25.89 -5.18 15.73
N GLU A 523 -26.90 -5.65 16.49
CA GLU A 523 -28.06 -6.32 15.94
C GLU A 523 -28.79 -5.44 14.93
#